data_0d1ec55d9377056684dd96a52e1cb72e
#
_entry.id   0d1ec55d9377056684dd96a52e1cb72e
#
_cell.length_a   1.000
_cell.length_b   1.000
_cell.length_c   1.000
_cell.angle_alpha   90.00
_cell.angle_beta   90.00
_cell.angle_gamma   90.00
#
_symmetry.space_group_name_H-M   'P 1'
#
loop_
_entity.id
_entity.type
_entity.pdbx_description
1 polymer ?
#
loop_
_entity_poly.entity_id
_entity_poly.type
_entity_poly.pdbx_seq_one_letter_code
_entity_poly.pdbx_strand_id
1 'polypeptide(L)'
;MKNIKYFISLCLSLVLFTACEEDTYEFGDVTSPTNLEISVDIVGSDANNPNGDGSGVVNFVATANDAISYKFIFNGAEEMVASGVIEKTFYSVGINNYDVTVVAYGTAGSPTSTTLSIEVLATY
;
A
#
# COMPACT_ATOMS: atom_id res chain seq x y z
N MET A 1 55.72 25.75 17.63
CA MET A 1 55.39 25.86 16.22
C MET A 1 55.18 24.53 15.53
N LYS A 2 55.82 23.49 15.90
CA LYS A 2 55.61 22.18 15.30
C LYS A 2 54.25 21.61 15.60
N ASN A 3 53.63 21.95 16.72
CA ASN A 3 52.31 21.42 17.13
C ASN A 3 51.14 21.95 16.33
N ILE A 4 51.27 23.11 15.73
CA ILE A 4 50.19 23.74 14.93
C ILE A 4 49.96 22.99 13.64
N LYS A 5 50.99 22.45 13.01
CA LYS A 5 50.83 21.66 11.77
C LYS A 5 50.06 20.38 11.97
N TYR A 6 50.29 19.70 13.06
CA TYR A 6 49.60 18.48 13.41
C TYR A 6 48.15 18.73 13.80
N PHE A 7 47.90 19.86 14.44
CA PHE A 7 46.57 20.25 14.83
C PHE A 7 45.67 20.55 13.63
N ILE A 8 46.18 21.25 12.64
CA ILE A 8 45.45 21.55 11.41
C ILE A 8 45.16 20.28 10.61
N SER A 9 46.10 19.37 10.54
CA SER A 9 45.94 18.11 9.85
C SER A 9 44.85 17.25 10.49
N LEU A 10 44.76 17.24 11.81
CA LEU A 10 43.76 16.50 12.54
C LEU A 10 42.37 17.09 12.31
N CYS A 11 42.22 18.40 12.32
CA CYS A 11 40.94 19.06 12.06
C CYS A 11 40.44 18.81 10.63
N LEU A 12 41.33 18.79 9.68
CA LEU A 12 40.98 18.51 8.29
C LEU A 12 40.49 17.07 8.10
N SER A 13 41.11 16.15 8.80
CA SER A 13 40.71 14.75 8.78
C SER A 13 39.29 14.53 9.33
N LEU A 14 38.93 15.24 10.38
CA LEU A 14 37.58 15.16 10.97
C LEU A 14 36.51 15.72 10.05
N VAL A 15 36.80 16.79 9.33
CA VAL A 15 35.83 17.38 8.39
C VAL A 15 35.56 16.45 7.23
N LEU A 16 36.54 15.74 6.73
CA LEU A 16 36.36 14.76 5.66
C LEU A 16 35.49 13.59 6.10
N PHE A 17 35.54 13.21 7.34
CA PHE A 17 34.72 12.11 7.87
C PHE A 17 33.26 12.48 7.93
N THR A 18 32.93 13.72 8.27
CA THR A 18 31.55 14.19 8.33
C THR A 18 30.92 14.31 6.94
N ALA A 19 31.69 14.69 5.95
CA ALA A 19 31.22 14.83 4.58
C ALA A 19 30.84 13.49 3.95
N CYS A 20 31.52 12.41 4.31
CA CYS A 20 31.24 11.08 3.79
C CYS A 20 29.91 10.50 4.30
N GLU A 21 29.44 10.90 5.47
CA GLU A 21 28.17 10.41 6.00
C GLU A 21 26.97 11.02 5.31
N GLU A 22 27.07 12.24 4.83
CA GLU A 22 25.96 12.92 4.16
C GLU A 22 25.68 12.38 2.77
N ASP A 23 26.68 11.85 2.09
CA ASP A 23 26.52 11.35 0.73
C ASP A 23 25.80 10.01 0.62
N THR A 24 25.55 9.34 1.74
CA THR A 24 24.92 8.03 1.73
C THR A 24 23.38 8.04 1.76
N TYR A 25 22.76 9.20 1.83
CA TYR A 25 21.31 9.32 2.03
C TYR A 25 20.53 9.80 0.82
N GLU A 26 21.17 10.00 -0.32
CA GLU A 26 20.48 10.47 -1.51
C GLU A 26 20.10 9.34 -2.44
N PHE A 27 19.06 8.62 -2.09
CA PHE A 27 18.44 7.65 -2.98
C PHE A 27 17.16 8.18 -3.63
N GLY A 28 17.02 9.50 -3.74
CA GLY A 28 15.78 10.12 -4.19
C GLY A 28 14.74 10.13 -3.08
N ASP A 29 13.55 10.55 -3.42
CA ASP A 29 12.46 10.66 -2.45
C ASP A 29 11.94 9.27 -2.07
N VAL A 30 12.21 8.89 -0.83
CA VAL A 30 11.66 7.67 -0.24
C VAL A 30 10.31 8.05 0.37
N THR A 31 9.23 7.81 -0.37
CA THR A 31 7.90 8.21 0.03
C THR A 31 7.00 7.00 0.18
N SER A 32 6.38 6.87 1.34
CA SER A 32 5.34 5.88 1.55
C SER A 32 4.06 6.33 0.85
N PRO A 33 3.25 5.41 0.30
CA PRO A 33 1.97 5.78 -0.27
C PRO A 33 1.08 6.48 0.74
N THR A 34 0.31 7.48 0.27
CA THR A 34 -0.62 8.26 1.09
C THR A 34 -1.99 8.28 0.45
N ASN A 35 -3.01 8.65 1.23
CA ASN A 35 -4.39 8.77 0.77
C ASN A 35 -4.90 7.48 0.11
N LEU A 36 -4.66 6.36 0.75
CA LEU A 36 -5.16 5.08 0.27
C LEU A 36 -6.67 5.02 0.42
N GLU A 37 -7.36 4.84 -0.70
CA GLU A 37 -8.81 4.73 -0.76
C GLU A 37 -9.20 3.47 -1.53
N ILE A 38 -10.31 2.85 -1.11
CA ILE A 38 -10.87 1.69 -1.77
C ILE A 38 -12.29 2.00 -2.18
N SER A 39 -12.59 1.83 -3.46
CA SER A 39 -13.96 1.85 -3.97
C SER A 39 -14.44 0.42 -4.16
N VAL A 40 -15.64 0.12 -3.70
CA VAL A 40 -16.24 -1.20 -3.80
C VAL A 40 -17.56 -1.08 -4.56
N ASP A 41 -17.69 -1.88 -5.61
CA ASP A 41 -18.93 -1.99 -6.38
C ASP A 41 -19.39 -3.43 -6.38
N ILE A 42 -20.40 -3.72 -5.57
CA ILE A 42 -21.04 -5.05 -5.54
C ILE A 42 -22.02 -5.10 -6.69
N VAL A 43 -21.80 -6.01 -7.63
CA VAL A 43 -22.59 -6.09 -8.86
C VAL A 43 -24.06 -6.30 -8.54
N GLY A 44 -24.91 -5.45 -9.10
CA GLY A 44 -26.35 -5.50 -8.89
C GLY A 44 -26.81 -4.89 -7.57
N SER A 45 -25.94 -4.25 -6.81
CA SER A 45 -26.36 -3.59 -5.56
C SER A 45 -27.18 -2.33 -5.87
N ASP A 46 -28.28 -2.15 -5.16
CA ASP A 46 -29.12 -0.96 -5.22
C ASP A 46 -29.86 -0.82 -3.87
N ALA A 47 -30.83 0.11 -3.84
CA ALA A 47 -31.60 0.35 -2.62
C ALA A 47 -32.40 -0.86 -2.15
N ASN A 48 -32.83 -1.71 -3.07
CA ASN A 48 -33.60 -2.93 -2.77
C ASN A 48 -32.71 -4.16 -2.56
N ASN A 49 -31.48 -4.14 -3.12
CA ASN A 49 -30.53 -5.24 -3.06
C ASN A 49 -29.17 -4.72 -2.62
N PRO A 50 -29.02 -4.33 -1.35
CA PRO A 50 -27.78 -3.68 -0.89
C PRO A 50 -26.55 -4.57 -0.96
N ASN A 51 -26.74 -5.89 -0.98
CA ASN A 51 -25.65 -6.87 -1.00
C ASN A 51 -25.42 -7.49 -2.38
N GLY A 52 -26.05 -6.93 -3.42
CA GLY A 52 -25.88 -7.38 -4.80
C GLY A 52 -27.02 -8.22 -5.34
N ASP A 53 -26.84 -8.68 -6.57
CA ASP A 53 -27.87 -9.44 -7.32
C ASP A 53 -27.80 -10.97 -7.11
N GLY A 54 -26.93 -11.42 -6.24
CA GLY A 54 -26.76 -12.85 -6.00
C GLY A 54 -25.64 -13.49 -6.81
N SER A 55 -24.99 -12.74 -7.69
CA SER A 55 -23.86 -13.26 -8.47
C SER A 55 -22.60 -13.45 -7.64
N GLY A 56 -22.47 -12.73 -6.54
CA GLY A 56 -21.29 -12.74 -5.71
C GLY A 56 -20.11 -11.96 -6.28
N VAL A 57 -20.32 -11.22 -7.37
CA VAL A 57 -19.26 -10.49 -8.05
C VAL A 57 -19.10 -9.10 -7.43
N VAL A 58 -17.86 -8.76 -7.11
CA VAL A 58 -17.51 -7.47 -6.53
C VAL A 58 -16.31 -6.90 -7.27
N ASN A 59 -16.40 -5.63 -7.64
CA ASN A 59 -15.31 -4.90 -8.26
C ASN A 59 -14.66 -3.99 -7.23
N PHE A 60 -13.34 -4.06 -7.12
CA PHE A 60 -12.56 -3.24 -6.20
C PHE A 60 -11.62 -2.33 -6.99
N VAL A 61 -11.53 -1.09 -6.56
CA VAL A 61 -10.56 -0.13 -7.09
C VAL A 61 -9.84 0.49 -5.90
N ALA A 62 -8.54 0.31 -5.85
CA ALA A 62 -7.68 0.95 -4.86
C ALA A 62 -6.88 2.06 -5.51
N THR A 63 -6.80 3.20 -4.85
CA THR A 63 -6.00 4.34 -5.28
C THR A 63 -5.22 4.89 -4.11
N ALA A 64 -4.00 5.33 -4.39
CA ALA A 64 -3.15 6.00 -3.40
C ALA A 64 -2.15 6.89 -4.13
N ASN A 65 -1.68 7.92 -3.44
CA ASN A 65 -0.58 8.74 -3.95
C ASN A 65 0.73 7.99 -3.78
N ASP A 66 1.60 8.06 -4.79
CA ASP A 66 2.93 7.46 -4.77
C ASP A 66 2.94 5.93 -4.65
N ALA A 67 1.87 5.28 -5.02
CA ALA A 67 1.79 3.82 -5.07
C ALA A 67 2.15 3.30 -6.46
N ILE A 68 2.88 2.19 -6.50
CA ILE A 68 3.25 1.51 -7.75
C ILE A 68 2.57 0.16 -7.88
N SER A 69 2.12 -0.42 -6.79
CA SER A 69 1.39 -1.68 -6.80
C SER A 69 0.52 -1.81 -5.56
N TYR A 70 -0.39 -2.77 -5.59
CA TYR A 70 -1.32 -3.03 -4.51
C TYR A 70 -1.41 -4.53 -4.25
N LYS A 71 -1.68 -4.87 -3.00
CA LYS A 71 -2.00 -6.25 -2.61
C LYS A 71 -3.36 -6.26 -1.96
N PHE A 72 -4.25 -7.12 -2.44
CA PHE A 72 -5.56 -7.35 -1.84
C PHE A 72 -5.53 -8.63 -1.03
N ILE A 73 -6.07 -8.58 0.18
CA ILE A 73 -6.17 -9.75 1.06
C ILE A 73 -7.65 -9.97 1.36
N PHE A 74 -8.18 -11.09 0.86
CA PHE A 74 -9.58 -11.48 1.04
C PHE A 74 -9.64 -12.63 2.04
N ASN A 75 -10.03 -12.36 3.29
CA ASN A 75 -10.07 -13.36 4.38
C ASN A 75 -8.79 -14.21 4.46
N GLY A 76 -7.63 -13.57 4.29
CA GLY A 76 -6.33 -14.22 4.36
C GLY A 76 -5.73 -14.66 3.02
N ALA A 77 -6.50 -14.69 1.93
CA ALA A 77 -5.98 -14.99 0.60
C ALA A 77 -5.42 -13.73 -0.04
N GLU A 78 -4.17 -13.77 -0.46
CA GLU A 78 -3.45 -12.61 -0.98
C GLU A 78 -3.37 -12.62 -2.51
N GLU A 79 -3.59 -11.45 -3.12
CA GLU A 79 -3.44 -11.25 -4.56
C GLU A 79 -2.73 -9.92 -4.83
N MET A 80 -1.65 -9.97 -5.60
CA MET A 80 -0.92 -8.78 -6.03
C MET A 80 -1.55 -8.22 -7.31
N VAL A 81 -1.90 -6.95 -7.28
CA VAL A 81 -2.54 -6.26 -8.42
C VAL A 81 -1.86 -4.91 -8.62
N ALA A 82 -1.04 -4.79 -9.65
CA ALA A 82 -0.28 -3.57 -9.89
C ALA A 82 -1.19 -2.37 -10.20
N SER A 83 -2.28 -2.60 -10.91
CA SER A 83 -3.22 -1.53 -11.29
C SER A 83 -4.13 -1.06 -10.16
N GLY A 84 -4.28 -1.86 -9.11
CA GLY A 84 -5.24 -1.58 -8.04
C GLY A 84 -6.69 -1.90 -8.39
N VAL A 85 -6.96 -2.49 -9.55
CA VAL A 85 -8.30 -2.82 -10.02
C VAL A 85 -8.45 -4.33 -10.11
N ILE A 86 -9.41 -4.88 -9.37
CA ILE A 86 -9.64 -6.33 -9.36
C ILE A 86 -11.13 -6.64 -9.27
N GLU A 87 -11.57 -7.65 -10.01
CA GLU A 87 -12.89 -8.25 -9.88
C GLU A 87 -12.75 -9.55 -9.11
N LYS A 88 -13.56 -9.71 -8.07
CA LYS A 88 -13.56 -10.91 -7.24
C LYS A 88 -14.94 -11.51 -7.19
N THR A 89 -15.06 -12.83 -7.36
CA THR A 89 -16.31 -13.55 -7.19
C THR A 89 -16.29 -14.35 -5.91
N PHE A 90 -17.28 -14.15 -5.07
CA PHE A 90 -17.46 -14.88 -3.82
C PHE A 90 -18.54 -15.95 -4.03
N TYR A 91 -18.20 -17.19 -3.71
CA TYR A 91 -19.05 -18.34 -4.04
C TYR A 91 -19.86 -18.88 -2.87
N SER A 92 -19.62 -18.40 -1.65
CA SER A 92 -20.37 -18.88 -0.48
C SER A 92 -21.82 -18.42 -0.53
N VAL A 93 -22.74 -19.36 -0.56
CA VAL A 93 -24.17 -19.10 -0.70
C VAL A 93 -24.70 -18.34 0.53
N GLY A 94 -25.58 -17.39 0.29
CA GLY A 94 -26.15 -16.52 1.31
C GLY A 94 -25.45 -15.19 1.41
N ILE A 95 -25.78 -14.43 2.45
CA ILE A 95 -25.13 -13.16 2.76
C ILE A 95 -23.95 -13.45 3.68
N ASN A 96 -22.75 -13.15 3.23
CA ASN A 96 -21.54 -13.39 4.00
C ASN A 96 -20.73 -12.13 4.13
N ASN A 97 -20.06 -11.99 5.26
CA ASN A 97 -19.14 -10.91 5.53
C ASN A 97 -17.73 -11.27 5.09
N TYR A 98 -17.07 -10.33 4.45
CA TYR A 98 -15.68 -10.50 4.02
C TYR A 98 -14.84 -9.30 4.48
N ASP A 99 -13.71 -9.60 5.08
CA ASP A 99 -12.72 -8.58 5.42
C ASP A 99 -11.73 -8.45 4.27
N VAL A 100 -11.63 -7.25 3.74
CA VAL A 100 -10.73 -6.95 2.63
C VAL A 100 -9.68 -5.97 3.12
N THR A 101 -8.44 -6.40 3.08
CA THR A 101 -7.29 -5.54 3.38
C THR A 101 -6.59 -5.19 2.09
N VAL A 102 -6.27 -3.92 1.91
CA VAL A 102 -5.49 -3.47 0.77
C VAL A 102 -4.21 -2.83 1.27
N VAL A 103 -3.10 -3.28 0.70
CA VAL A 103 -1.78 -2.76 1.01
C VAL A 103 -1.25 -2.06 -0.24
N ALA A 104 -0.90 -0.79 -0.11
CA ALA A 104 -0.30 -0.01 -1.19
C ALA A 104 1.21 0.05 -1.00
N TYR A 105 1.94 -0.27 -2.06
CA TYR A 105 3.40 -0.27 -2.08
C TYR A 105 3.92 0.87 -2.93
N GLY A 106 4.88 1.60 -2.40
CA GLY A 106 5.60 2.64 -3.14
C GLY A 106 6.93 2.13 -3.68
N THR A 107 7.72 3.04 -4.25
CA THR A 107 9.06 2.71 -4.74
C THR A 107 10.03 2.38 -3.61
N ALA A 108 9.78 2.96 -2.44
CA ALA A 108 10.57 2.73 -1.24
C ALA A 108 9.73 3.16 -0.03
N GLY A 109 10.24 2.91 1.17
CA GLY A 109 9.54 3.25 2.41
C GLY A 109 8.56 2.18 2.83
N SER A 110 7.80 2.47 3.89
CA SER A 110 6.83 1.54 4.45
C SER A 110 5.56 1.50 3.63
N PRO A 111 4.95 0.33 3.42
CA PRO A 111 3.66 0.26 2.76
C PRO A 111 2.56 0.85 3.64
N THR A 112 1.47 1.24 3.01
CA THR A 112 0.29 1.76 3.67
C THR A 112 -0.86 0.79 3.46
N SER A 113 -1.62 0.50 4.50
CA SER A 113 -2.72 -0.46 4.41
C SER A 113 -4.00 0.07 5.03
N THR A 114 -5.12 -0.47 4.56
CA THR A 114 -6.43 -0.23 5.15
C THR A 114 -7.28 -1.49 5.02
N THR A 115 -8.22 -1.66 5.94
CA THR A 115 -9.12 -2.81 5.95
C THR A 115 -10.56 -2.33 5.95
N LEU A 116 -11.41 -3.01 5.19
CA LEU A 116 -12.84 -2.77 5.22
C LEU A 116 -13.60 -4.09 5.23
N SER A 117 -14.83 -4.05 5.76
CA SER A 117 -15.72 -5.20 5.77
C SER A 117 -16.84 -4.97 4.79
N ILE A 118 -17.17 -6.00 4.01
CA ILE A 118 -18.27 -5.96 3.05
C ILE A 118 -19.20 -7.16 3.27
N GLU A 119 -20.45 -7.00 2.90
CA GLU A 119 -21.43 -8.08 2.87
C GLU A 119 -21.82 -8.35 1.44
N VAL A 120 -21.74 -9.60 1.00
CA VAL A 120 -22.01 -9.99 -0.36
C VAL A 120 -23.01 -11.15 -0.38
N LEU A 121 -24.02 -11.03 -1.23
CA LEU A 121 -25.00 -12.10 -1.47
C LEU A 121 -24.55 -12.94 -2.65
N ALA A 122 -24.50 -14.24 -2.45
CA ALA A 122 -24.33 -15.22 -3.51
C ALA A 122 -25.45 -16.26 -3.41
N THR A 123 -26.06 -16.59 -4.53
CA THR A 123 -27.21 -17.50 -4.55
C THR A 123 -26.88 -18.88 -5.11
N TYR A 124 -25.68 -19.07 -5.65
CA TYR A 124 -25.21 -20.34 -6.22
C TYR A 124 -23.70 -20.53 -6.17
#